data_58d2c547b497f56249e23eed1eb1304e
#
_entry.id   58d2c547b497f56249e23eed1eb1304e
#
_cell.length_a   1.000
_cell.length_b   1.000
_cell.length_c   1.000
_cell.angle_alpha   90.00
_cell.angle_beta   90.00
_cell.angle_gamma   90.00
#
_symmetry.space_group_name_H-M   'P 1'
#
loop_
_entity.id
_entity.type
_entity.pdbx_description
1 polymer ?
#
loop_
_entity_poly.entity_id
_entity_poly.type
_entity_poly.pdbx_seq_one_letter_code
_entity_poly.pdbx_strand_id
1 'polypeptide(L)'
;LQHIYAWFLYGLLTISWLVSKDFIQLIKYNKRGLLKTQGISYPKAIASLIFWKSIYVFFILVLPTLVTGNLGLNIAGFFIMEFIAGFFLTTVFLCAHIVDQTDFPKPNNEGVITKNWYVHQLETTANFSNSKSFFSWFIGGLNYQIEHHLFPNICHVHYPEISKIVMRTAEEYN
;
A
#
# COMPACT_ATOMS: atom_id res chain seq x y z
N LEU A 1 13.90 -11.50 -18.39
CA LEU A 1 14.68 -11.31 -17.16
C LEU A 1 13.90 -10.63 -16.04
N GLN A 2 12.76 -9.95 -16.33
CA GLN A 2 11.94 -9.23 -15.33
C GLN A 2 11.48 -10.14 -14.19
N HIS A 3 11.05 -11.36 -14.48
CA HIS A 3 10.64 -12.36 -13.50
C HIS A 3 11.73 -12.78 -12.50
N ILE A 4 13.00 -12.45 -12.77
CA ILE A 4 14.13 -12.74 -11.88
C ILE A 4 14.40 -11.54 -10.97
N TYR A 5 14.64 -10.35 -11.53
CA TYR A 5 15.06 -9.20 -10.74
C TYR A 5 13.88 -8.51 -10.01
N ALA A 6 12.63 -8.75 -10.45
CA ALA A 6 11.45 -8.16 -9.80
C ALA A 6 11.37 -8.54 -8.30
N TRP A 7 11.70 -9.78 -7.96
CA TRP A 7 11.70 -10.25 -6.57
C TRP A 7 12.64 -9.44 -5.67
N PHE A 8 13.82 -9.08 -6.20
CA PHE A 8 14.74 -8.20 -5.48
C PHE A 8 14.18 -6.79 -5.35
N LEU A 9 13.58 -6.24 -6.41
CA LEU A 9 13.00 -4.90 -6.38
C LEU A 9 11.82 -4.81 -5.41
N TYR A 10 11.05 -5.88 -5.22
CA TYR A 10 9.97 -5.93 -4.24
C TYR A 10 10.46 -5.68 -2.81
N GLY A 11 11.61 -6.23 -2.46
CA GLY A 11 12.24 -5.97 -1.17
C GLY A 11 12.69 -4.51 -0.95
N LEU A 12 12.81 -3.71 -2.00
CA LEU A 12 13.22 -2.30 -1.88
C LEU A 12 12.05 -1.32 -1.70
N LEU A 13 10.79 -1.82 -1.64
CA LEU A 13 9.60 -0.97 -1.57
C LEU A 13 9.62 -0.03 -0.36
N THR A 14 9.84 -0.56 0.84
CA THR A 14 9.82 0.20 2.09
C THR A 14 10.97 1.21 2.15
N ILE A 15 12.16 0.83 1.68
CA ILE A 15 13.29 1.75 1.54
C ILE A 15 12.96 2.90 0.59
N SER A 16 12.33 2.59 -0.55
CA SER A 16 11.87 3.62 -1.49
C SER A 16 10.83 4.56 -0.86
N TRP A 17 9.94 4.04 -0.01
CA TRP A 17 8.97 4.87 0.72
C TRP A 17 9.65 5.75 1.77
N LEU A 18 10.61 5.19 2.50
CA LEU A 18 11.34 5.94 3.52
C LEU A 18 12.12 7.10 2.90
N VAL A 19 12.81 6.86 1.78
CA VAL A 19 13.77 7.82 1.20
C VAL A 19 13.11 8.82 0.25
N SER A 20 12.18 8.38 -0.61
CA SER A 20 11.76 9.22 -1.75
C SER A 20 10.27 9.37 -1.95
N LYS A 21 9.49 8.28 -1.88
CA LYS A 21 8.07 8.29 -2.28
C LYS A 21 7.25 9.37 -1.59
N ASP A 22 7.36 9.47 -0.26
CA ASP A 22 6.51 10.39 0.52
C ASP A 22 6.84 11.86 0.21
N PHE A 23 8.12 12.18 -0.03
CA PHE A 23 8.53 13.52 -0.43
C PHE A 23 8.00 13.87 -1.83
N ILE A 24 8.13 12.94 -2.79
CA ILE A 24 7.59 13.13 -4.14
C ILE A 24 6.07 13.30 -4.10
N GLN A 25 5.38 12.51 -3.30
CA GLN A 25 3.93 12.61 -3.15
C GLN A 25 3.49 13.92 -2.51
N LEU A 26 4.19 14.36 -1.47
CA LEU A 26 3.93 15.66 -0.83
C LEU A 26 4.10 16.83 -1.81
N ILE A 27 5.15 16.80 -2.64
CA ILE A 27 5.36 17.82 -3.68
C ILE A 27 4.18 17.80 -4.69
N LYS A 28 3.73 16.61 -5.12
CA LYS A 28 2.59 16.47 -6.04
C LYS A 28 1.29 17.00 -5.41
N TYR A 29 1.04 16.71 -4.14
CA TYR A 29 -0.14 17.20 -3.41
C TYR A 29 -0.13 18.73 -3.27
N ASN A 30 1.03 19.31 -2.98
CA ASN A 30 1.17 20.77 -2.93
C ASN A 30 0.89 21.41 -4.29
N LYS A 31 1.45 20.88 -5.38
CA LYS A 31 1.21 21.37 -6.74
C LYS A 31 -0.26 21.28 -7.18
N ARG A 32 -0.99 20.27 -6.71
CA ARG A 32 -2.43 20.08 -6.99
C ARG A 32 -3.35 20.88 -6.06
N GLY A 33 -2.81 21.64 -5.12
CA GLY A 33 -3.59 22.44 -4.15
C GLY A 33 -4.25 21.63 -3.03
N LEU A 34 -4.03 20.30 -2.96
CA LEU A 34 -4.67 19.40 -1.98
C LEU A 34 -4.31 19.75 -0.52
N LEU A 35 -3.13 20.29 -0.26
CA LEU A 35 -2.76 20.73 1.09
C LEU A 35 -3.58 21.94 1.53
N LYS A 36 -3.88 22.86 0.61
CA LYS A 36 -4.68 24.05 0.91
C LYS A 36 -6.12 23.70 1.26
N THR A 37 -6.71 22.71 0.58
CA THR A 37 -8.08 22.26 0.88
C THR A 37 -8.21 21.67 2.29
N GLN A 38 -7.10 21.15 2.85
CA GLN A 38 -7.03 20.64 4.21
C GLN A 38 -6.53 21.65 5.24
N GLY A 39 -6.30 22.91 4.84
CA GLY A 39 -5.78 23.95 5.73
C GLY A 39 -4.33 23.73 6.18
N ILE A 40 -3.55 22.91 5.47
CA ILE A 40 -2.17 22.57 5.81
C ILE A 40 -1.20 23.35 4.92
N SER A 41 -0.25 24.08 5.53
CA SER A 41 0.82 24.73 4.77
C SER A 41 1.91 23.74 4.38
N TYR A 42 2.49 23.90 3.19
CA TYR A 42 3.57 23.04 2.70
C TYR A 42 4.79 22.95 3.65
N PRO A 43 5.31 24.07 4.22
CA PRO A 43 6.41 23.98 5.19
C PRO A 43 6.06 23.15 6.43
N LYS A 44 4.83 23.25 6.93
CA LYS A 44 4.36 22.45 8.07
C LYS A 44 4.28 20.96 7.72
N ALA A 45 3.78 20.65 6.53
CA ALA A 45 3.67 19.27 6.07
C ALA A 45 5.06 18.61 5.90
N ILE A 46 6.02 19.31 5.28
CA ILE A 46 7.39 18.78 5.11
C ILE A 46 8.13 18.65 6.44
N ALA A 47 7.97 19.63 7.34
CA ALA A 47 8.56 19.56 8.68
C ALA A 47 8.01 18.35 9.47
N SER A 48 6.72 18.12 9.41
CA SER A 48 6.07 16.95 10.01
C SER A 48 6.60 15.65 9.42
N LEU A 49 6.74 15.57 8.09
CA LEU A 49 7.28 14.38 7.42
C LEU A 49 8.71 14.08 7.86
N ILE A 50 9.57 15.09 7.87
CA ILE A 50 10.97 14.95 8.33
C ILE A 50 11.02 14.53 9.81
N PHE A 51 10.21 15.16 10.65
CA PHE A 51 10.17 14.85 12.07
C PHE A 51 9.83 13.38 12.34
N TRP A 52 8.76 12.87 11.72
CA TRP A 52 8.35 11.48 11.93
C TRP A 52 9.35 10.48 11.36
N LYS A 53 9.95 10.78 10.19
CA LYS A 53 11.01 9.95 9.63
C LYS A 53 12.27 9.96 10.50
N SER A 54 12.61 11.08 11.09
CA SER A 54 13.74 11.16 12.04
C SER A 54 13.50 10.35 13.31
N ILE A 55 12.28 10.39 13.86
CA ILE A 55 11.87 9.54 14.98
C ILE A 55 12.00 8.05 14.60
N TYR A 56 11.51 7.67 13.42
CA TYR A 56 11.64 6.29 12.95
C TYR A 56 13.10 5.84 12.88
N VAL A 57 13.95 6.60 12.20
CA VAL A 57 15.39 6.28 12.08
C VAL A 57 16.08 6.26 13.45
N PHE A 58 15.70 7.17 14.35
CA PHE A 58 16.22 7.18 15.71
C PHE A 58 15.93 5.86 16.44
N PHE A 59 14.69 5.42 16.47
CA PHE A 59 14.32 4.19 17.19
C PHE A 59 14.83 2.90 16.53
N ILE A 60 14.90 2.86 15.20
CA ILE A 60 15.26 1.62 14.49
C ILE A 60 16.77 1.49 14.24
N LEU A 61 17.49 2.59 14.17
CA LEU A 61 18.92 2.55 13.86
C LEU A 61 19.79 3.19 14.93
N VAL A 62 19.49 4.43 15.35
CA VAL A 62 20.36 5.17 16.28
C VAL A 62 20.34 4.55 17.66
N LEU A 63 19.16 4.36 18.24
CA LEU A 63 19.02 3.80 19.59
C LEU A 63 19.61 2.39 19.71
N PRO A 64 19.33 1.42 18.82
CA PRO A 64 20.02 0.13 18.88
C PRO A 64 21.54 0.23 18.75
N THR A 65 22.03 1.16 17.93
CA THR A 65 23.49 1.38 17.79
C THR A 65 24.10 1.89 19.07
N LEU A 66 23.44 2.80 19.79
CA LEU A 66 23.90 3.30 21.09
C LEU A 66 23.93 2.19 22.14
N VAL A 67 22.98 1.26 22.10
CA VAL A 67 22.87 0.13 23.06
C VAL A 67 23.91 -0.95 22.74
N THR A 68 24.06 -1.33 21.49
CA THR A 68 24.93 -2.45 21.08
C THR A 68 26.38 -2.05 20.83
N GLY A 69 26.67 -0.76 20.59
CA GLY A 69 27.97 -0.27 20.18
C GLY A 69 28.41 -0.71 18.78
N ASN A 70 27.54 -1.36 18.00
CA ASN A 70 27.91 -1.95 16.72
C ASN A 70 27.04 -1.39 15.57
N LEU A 71 27.50 -0.28 14.97
CA LEU A 71 26.83 0.38 13.85
C LEU A 71 26.67 -0.56 12.64
N GLY A 72 27.68 -1.35 12.29
CA GLY A 72 27.65 -2.23 11.13
C GLY A 72 26.56 -3.29 11.23
N LEU A 73 26.44 -3.93 12.40
CA LEU A 73 25.39 -4.92 12.65
C LEU A 73 23.99 -4.31 12.57
N ASN A 74 23.80 -3.11 13.13
CA ASN A 74 22.50 -2.45 13.13
C ASN A 74 22.10 -1.94 11.74
N ILE A 75 23.06 -1.47 10.93
CA ILE A 75 22.81 -1.13 9.52
C ILE A 75 22.40 -2.39 8.73
N ALA A 76 23.12 -3.49 8.89
CA ALA A 76 22.76 -4.74 8.22
C ALA A 76 21.36 -5.23 8.64
N GLY A 77 21.07 -5.22 9.94
CA GLY A 77 19.76 -5.57 10.47
C GLY A 77 18.64 -4.66 9.94
N PHE A 78 18.88 -3.35 9.86
CA PHE A 78 17.96 -2.39 9.27
C PHE A 78 17.61 -2.73 7.81
N PHE A 79 18.61 -2.96 6.96
CA PHE A 79 18.38 -3.31 5.56
C PHE A 79 17.68 -4.66 5.40
N ILE A 80 18.02 -5.67 6.21
CA ILE A 80 17.34 -6.97 6.20
C ILE A 80 15.86 -6.81 6.60
N MET A 81 15.58 -6.08 7.65
CA MET A 81 14.22 -5.81 8.11
C MET A 81 13.39 -5.10 7.03
N GLU A 82 13.93 -4.02 6.46
CA GLU A 82 13.26 -3.26 5.39
C GLU A 82 13.02 -4.12 4.15
N PHE A 83 14.02 -4.92 3.77
CA PHE A 83 13.90 -5.81 2.61
C PHE A 83 12.81 -6.87 2.81
N ILE A 84 12.77 -7.52 3.96
CA ILE A 84 11.73 -8.51 4.28
C ILE A 84 10.35 -7.85 4.31
N ALA A 85 10.20 -6.73 4.99
CA ALA A 85 8.95 -5.99 5.05
C ALA A 85 8.47 -5.55 3.66
N GLY A 86 9.37 -4.97 2.86
CA GLY A 86 9.09 -4.55 1.48
C GLY A 86 8.66 -5.71 0.59
N PHE A 87 9.35 -6.84 0.69
CA PHE A 87 9.04 -8.05 -0.07
C PHE A 87 7.64 -8.58 0.23
N PHE A 88 7.29 -8.74 1.50
CA PHE A 88 5.95 -9.20 1.91
C PHE A 88 4.85 -8.24 1.49
N LEU A 89 5.02 -6.94 1.76
CA LEU A 89 4.05 -5.92 1.39
C LEU A 89 3.82 -5.90 -0.13
N THR A 90 4.89 -5.84 -0.92
CA THR A 90 4.78 -5.81 -2.38
C THR A 90 4.07 -7.05 -2.91
N THR A 91 4.42 -8.24 -2.40
CA THR A 91 3.81 -9.49 -2.86
C THR A 91 2.30 -9.49 -2.60
N VAL A 92 1.86 -9.08 -1.41
CA VAL A 92 0.43 -9.02 -1.07
C VAL A 92 -0.31 -8.03 -1.97
N PHE A 93 0.24 -6.83 -2.17
CA PHE A 93 -0.39 -5.80 -3.01
C PHE A 93 -0.43 -6.19 -4.50
N LEU A 94 0.61 -6.84 -5.02
CA LEU A 94 0.64 -7.27 -6.41
C LEU A 94 -0.43 -8.32 -6.72
N CYS A 95 -0.64 -9.27 -5.81
CA CYS A 95 -1.67 -10.30 -5.97
C CYS A 95 -3.10 -9.72 -6.04
N ALA A 96 -3.30 -8.51 -5.52
CA ALA A 96 -4.60 -7.86 -5.48
C ALA A 96 -4.85 -6.87 -6.65
N HIS A 97 -3.79 -6.31 -7.24
CA HIS A 97 -3.92 -5.20 -8.18
C HIS A 97 -3.24 -5.38 -9.53
N ILE A 98 -2.28 -6.29 -9.64
CA ILE A 98 -1.50 -6.50 -10.88
C ILE A 98 -1.62 -7.96 -11.29
N VAL A 99 -2.82 -8.33 -11.70
CA VAL A 99 -3.16 -9.67 -12.19
C VAL A 99 -3.95 -9.55 -13.49
N ASP A 100 -3.98 -10.63 -14.30
CA ASP A 100 -4.62 -10.63 -15.61
C ASP A 100 -6.12 -10.32 -15.58
N GLN A 101 -6.76 -10.48 -14.41
CA GLN A 101 -8.20 -10.20 -14.22
C GLN A 101 -8.50 -8.75 -13.90
N THR A 102 -7.50 -7.89 -13.72
CA THR A 102 -7.72 -6.46 -13.39
C THR A 102 -7.51 -5.57 -14.60
N ASP A 103 -8.41 -4.61 -14.77
CA ASP A 103 -8.30 -3.58 -15.78
C ASP A 103 -7.53 -2.35 -15.26
N PHE A 104 -6.95 -1.60 -16.20
CA PHE A 104 -6.28 -0.33 -15.90
C PHE A 104 -6.93 0.81 -16.70
N PRO A 105 -8.18 1.21 -16.37
CA PRO A 105 -8.90 2.24 -17.11
C PRO A 105 -8.16 3.58 -17.05
N LYS A 106 -8.03 4.20 -18.22
CA LYS A 106 -7.39 5.52 -18.32
C LYS A 106 -8.46 6.62 -18.23
N PRO A 107 -8.15 7.75 -17.59
CA PRO A 107 -9.02 8.90 -17.61
C PRO A 107 -9.18 9.44 -19.05
N ASN A 108 -10.32 10.07 -19.32
CA ASN A 108 -10.57 10.77 -20.58
C ASN A 108 -9.67 12.03 -20.73
N ASN A 109 -9.82 12.75 -21.84
CA ASN A 109 -9.04 13.98 -22.11
C ASN A 109 -9.23 15.09 -21.06
N GLU A 110 -10.30 15.03 -20.28
CA GLU A 110 -10.61 15.95 -19.19
C GLU A 110 -10.03 15.47 -17.84
N GLY A 111 -9.36 14.31 -17.83
CA GLY A 111 -8.80 13.71 -16.61
C GLY A 111 -9.82 13.01 -15.73
N VAL A 112 -11.00 12.68 -16.25
CA VAL A 112 -12.12 12.06 -15.51
C VAL A 112 -12.29 10.61 -15.93
N ILE A 113 -12.50 9.73 -14.95
CA ILE A 113 -12.96 8.35 -15.15
C ILE A 113 -14.48 8.37 -15.12
N THR A 114 -15.13 8.05 -16.25
CA THR A 114 -16.59 8.18 -16.44
C THR A 114 -17.38 7.03 -15.81
N LYS A 115 -16.72 5.92 -15.46
CA LYS A 115 -17.38 4.76 -14.83
C LYS A 115 -17.84 5.07 -13.40
N ASN A 116 -18.92 4.41 -12.97
CA ASN A 116 -19.34 4.44 -11.58
C ASN A 116 -18.20 3.96 -10.66
N TRP A 117 -18.03 4.59 -9.51
CA TRP A 117 -16.94 4.27 -8.57
C TRP A 117 -16.94 2.80 -8.13
N TYR A 118 -18.11 2.22 -7.86
CA TYR A 118 -18.22 0.80 -7.46
C TYR A 118 -17.75 -0.14 -8.57
N VAL A 119 -18.20 0.10 -9.81
CA VAL A 119 -17.78 -0.68 -10.99
C VAL A 119 -16.28 -0.55 -11.20
N HIS A 120 -15.75 0.67 -11.08
CA HIS A 120 -14.31 0.91 -11.17
C HIS A 120 -13.51 0.11 -10.14
N GLN A 121 -13.98 0.02 -8.88
CA GLN A 121 -13.30 -0.80 -7.87
C GLN A 121 -13.32 -2.29 -8.23
N LEU A 122 -14.45 -2.81 -8.72
CA LEU A 122 -14.57 -4.20 -9.15
C LEU A 122 -13.62 -4.55 -10.31
N GLU A 123 -13.45 -3.64 -11.27
CA GLU A 123 -12.58 -3.85 -12.43
C GLU A 123 -11.09 -3.72 -12.12
N THR A 124 -10.72 -2.90 -11.14
CA THR A 124 -9.31 -2.58 -10.84
C THR A 124 -8.73 -3.37 -9.67
N THR A 125 -9.52 -4.23 -9.04
CA THR A 125 -9.09 -5.06 -7.91
C THR A 125 -9.53 -6.50 -8.07
N ALA A 126 -8.75 -7.43 -7.53
CA ALA A 126 -9.07 -8.84 -7.52
C ALA A 126 -8.93 -9.43 -6.13
N ASN A 127 -9.84 -10.35 -5.79
CA ASN A 127 -9.68 -11.21 -4.64
C ASN A 127 -8.73 -12.36 -4.97
N PHE A 128 -7.90 -12.76 -4.02
CA PHE A 128 -7.00 -13.90 -4.17
C PHE A 128 -7.06 -14.80 -2.94
N SER A 129 -6.89 -16.13 -3.12
CA SER A 129 -6.89 -17.11 -2.01
C SER A 129 -8.09 -16.96 -1.06
N ASN A 130 -9.30 -17.10 -1.57
CA ASN A 130 -10.58 -16.91 -0.85
C ASN A 130 -10.82 -17.95 0.27
N SER A 131 -9.85 -18.20 1.14
CA SER A 131 -9.95 -19.12 2.26
C SER A 131 -9.99 -18.37 3.59
N LYS A 132 -10.82 -18.86 4.52
CA LYS A 132 -10.83 -18.45 5.95
C LYS A 132 -9.61 -19.04 6.68
N SER A 133 -8.41 -18.91 6.11
CA SER A 133 -7.19 -19.52 6.62
C SER A 133 -6.45 -18.58 7.57
N PHE A 134 -5.52 -19.12 8.31
CA PHE A 134 -4.52 -18.35 9.08
C PHE A 134 -3.83 -17.28 8.22
N PHE A 135 -3.60 -17.59 6.94
CA PHE A 135 -3.03 -16.63 5.99
C PHE A 135 -3.91 -15.39 5.82
N SER A 136 -5.23 -15.54 5.64
CA SER A 136 -6.16 -14.40 5.54
C SER A 136 -6.13 -13.53 6.80
N TRP A 137 -6.11 -14.15 7.97
CA TRP A 137 -5.97 -13.43 9.24
C TRP A 137 -4.61 -12.70 9.33
N PHE A 138 -3.53 -13.36 8.97
CA PHE A 138 -2.17 -12.81 9.04
C PHE A 138 -1.97 -11.58 8.16
N ILE A 139 -2.56 -11.56 6.95
CA ILE A 139 -2.51 -10.41 6.04
C ILE A 139 -3.65 -9.40 6.26
N GLY A 140 -4.41 -9.51 7.36
CA GLY A 140 -5.49 -8.58 7.70
C GLY A 140 -6.64 -8.59 6.71
N GLY A 141 -6.94 -9.74 6.07
CA GLY A 141 -8.02 -9.89 5.11
C GLY A 141 -7.78 -9.22 3.75
N LEU A 142 -6.55 -8.78 3.45
CA LEU A 142 -6.20 -8.13 2.17
C LEU A 142 -6.34 -9.05 0.95
N ASN A 143 -6.55 -10.36 1.15
CA ASN A 143 -6.95 -11.28 0.09
C ASN A 143 -8.40 -11.08 -0.38
N TYR A 144 -9.22 -10.35 0.39
CA TYR A 144 -10.56 -9.87 0.02
C TYR A 144 -10.47 -8.39 -0.39
N GLN A 145 -9.69 -8.12 -1.42
CA GLN A 145 -9.33 -6.75 -1.79
C GLN A 145 -10.51 -5.95 -2.34
N ILE A 146 -11.44 -6.60 -3.05
CA ILE A 146 -12.67 -5.98 -3.54
C ILE A 146 -13.49 -5.45 -2.35
N GLU A 147 -13.71 -6.27 -1.33
CA GLU A 147 -14.46 -5.90 -0.13
C GLU A 147 -13.72 -4.83 0.67
N HIS A 148 -12.40 -4.90 0.73
CA HIS A 148 -11.57 -3.88 1.37
C HIS A 148 -11.74 -2.51 0.70
N HIS A 149 -11.80 -2.45 -0.63
CA HIS A 149 -12.01 -1.20 -1.37
C HIS A 149 -13.45 -0.70 -1.28
N LEU A 150 -14.44 -1.59 -1.40
CA LEU A 150 -15.85 -1.21 -1.35
C LEU A 150 -16.31 -0.80 0.06
N PHE A 151 -15.77 -1.44 1.10
CA PHE A 151 -16.20 -1.29 2.48
C PHE A 151 -15.04 -1.05 3.46
N PRO A 152 -14.24 0.00 3.27
CA PRO A 152 -13.02 0.23 4.05
C PRO A 152 -13.27 0.44 5.56
N ASN A 153 -14.50 0.76 5.94
CA ASN A 153 -14.92 0.98 7.33
C ASN A 153 -15.43 -0.29 8.02
N ILE A 154 -15.50 -1.42 7.32
CA ILE A 154 -15.94 -2.70 7.89
C ILE A 154 -14.70 -3.53 8.24
N CYS A 155 -14.72 -4.14 9.43
CA CYS A 155 -13.62 -5.00 9.85
C CYS A 155 -13.48 -6.23 8.93
N HIS A 156 -12.25 -6.57 8.57
CA HIS A 156 -11.92 -7.65 7.65
C HIS A 156 -12.45 -9.04 8.04
N VAL A 157 -12.80 -9.25 9.31
CA VAL A 157 -13.39 -10.52 9.76
C VAL A 157 -14.76 -10.80 9.12
N HIS A 158 -15.42 -9.78 8.60
CA HIS A 158 -16.72 -9.87 7.90
C HIS A 158 -16.57 -10.02 6.39
N TYR A 159 -15.38 -9.79 5.81
CA TYR A 159 -15.17 -9.82 4.36
C TYR A 159 -15.56 -11.15 3.70
N PRO A 160 -15.35 -12.34 4.31
CA PRO A 160 -15.78 -13.60 3.70
C PRO A 160 -17.29 -13.72 3.45
N GLU A 161 -18.10 -13.10 4.32
CA GLU A 161 -19.57 -13.11 4.14
C GLU A 161 -20.02 -11.99 3.20
N ILE A 162 -19.39 -10.83 3.26
CA ILE A 162 -19.64 -9.70 2.35
C ILE A 162 -19.27 -10.09 0.91
N SER A 163 -18.19 -10.83 0.71
CA SER A 163 -17.76 -11.29 -0.61
C SER A 163 -18.82 -12.08 -1.35
N LYS A 164 -19.57 -12.93 -0.65
CA LYS A 164 -20.70 -13.69 -1.23
C LYS A 164 -21.81 -12.77 -1.72
N ILE A 165 -22.07 -11.69 -0.99
CA ILE A 165 -23.09 -10.69 -1.35
C ILE A 165 -22.61 -9.89 -2.55
N VAL A 166 -21.37 -9.41 -2.54
CA VAL A 166 -20.77 -8.64 -3.64
C VAL A 166 -20.78 -9.46 -4.93
N MET A 167 -20.34 -10.72 -4.87
CA MET A 167 -20.32 -11.62 -6.03
C MET A 167 -21.71 -11.80 -6.62
N ARG A 168 -22.71 -12.15 -5.80
CA ARG A 168 -24.10 -12.30 -6.25
C ARG A 168 -24.66 -11.02 -6.87
N THR A 169 -24.40 -9.88 -6.23
CA THR A 169 -24.86 -8.59 -6.75
C THR A 169 -24.18 -8.27 -8.09
N ALA A 170 -22.89 -8.52 -8.23
CA ALA A 170 -22.20 -8.30 -9.50
C ALA A 170 -22.75 -9.19 -10.62
N GLU A 171 -23.11 -10.45 -10.34
CA GLU A 171 -23.76 -11.37 -11.29
C GLU A 171 -25.16 -10.90 -11.70
N GLU A 172 -25.93 -10.29 -10.80
CA GLU A 172 -27.28 -9.76 -11.08
C GLU A 172 -27.28 -8.54 -12.01
N TYR A 173 -26.17 -7.80 -12.09
CA TYR A 173 -26.03 -6.56 -12.87
C TYR A 173 -25.09 -6.66 -14.10
N ASN A 174 -24.66 -7.85 -14.45
CA ASN A 174 -23.85 -8.12 -15.65
C ASN A 174 -24.71 -8.36 -16.91
#